data_6d7d32b3ea50db75ca2aaf14026a94d8
#
_entry.id   6d7d32b3ea50db75ca2aaf14026a94d8
#
_cell.length_a   1.000
_cell.length_b   1.000
_cell.length_c   1.000
_cell.angle_alpha   90.00
_cell.angle_beta   90.00
_cell.angle_gamma   90.00
#
_symmetry.space_group_name_H-M   'P 1'
#
loop_
_entity.id
_entity.type
_entity.pdbx_description
1 polymer ?
#
loop_
_entity_poly.entity_id
_entity_poly.type
_entity_poly.pdbx_seq_one_letter_code
_entity_poly.pdbx_strand_id
1 'polypeptide(L)'
;MLNESFSPSASTRGHRVRELVCAYRPLRDSDGRVVDVPTVMLTDPRTAAAVLAPLIADQSVEVFGVACVSTKHRLLAWHVLSRGTRASTPVSMPDVFVPACLTPGTTGVMVVHNHPSGDPTPSPDDARLTLRLCAAADVLDLPLLDHLIVGDEHRYFSFREAGLMGASPAGR
;
A
#
# COMPACT_ATOMS: atom_id res chain seq x y z
N MET A 1 34.11 24.83 37.73
CA MET A 1 33.50 23.50 37.62
C MET A 1 32.16 23.58 38.37
N LEU A 2 31.12 23.92 37.71
CA LEU A 2 29.79 23.98 38.31
C LEU A 2 28.97 22.84 37.71
N ASN A 3 28.69 21.85 38.55
CA ASN A 3 27.79 20.76 38.24
C ASN A 3 26.36 21.28 38.51
N GLU A 4 25.72 21.80 37.48
CA GLU A 4 24.32 22.15 37.58
C GLU A 4 23.49 20.87 37.59
N SER A 5 23.03 20.50 38.78
CA SER A 5 22.04 19.45 38.98
C SER A 5 20.72 19.89 38.33
N PHE A 6 20.35 19.25 37.22
CA PHE A 6 19.06 19.40 36.61
C PHE A 6 18.00 18.88 37.55
N SER A 7 17.29 19.79 38.22
CA SER A 7 16.12 19.45 39.05
C SER A 7 14.89 19.58 38.17
N PRO A 8 14.15 18.52 37.86
CA PRO A 8 12.93 18.65 37.10
C PRO A 8 11.87 19.35 37.93
N SER A 9 11.45 20.54 37.50
CA SER A 9 10.36 21.29 38.08
C SER A 9 9.08 20.43 38.07
N ALA A 10 8.54 20.20 39.27
CA ALA A 10 7.34 19.42 39.47
C ALA A 10 6.10 20.18 38.98
N SER A 11 5.63 19.86 37.82
CA SER A 11 4.23 19.91 37.38
C SER A 11 4.07 19.18 36.04
N THR A 12 4.39 17.92 36.00
CA THR A 12 4.03 17.06 34.86
C THR A 12 2.76 16.31 35.20
N ARG A 13 1.61 16.76 34.67
CA ARG A 13 0.47 15.87 34.51
C ARG A 13 1.00 14.64 33.78
N GLY A 14 0.90 13.49 34.40
CA GLY A 14 1.45 12.25 33.88
C GLY A 14 0.98 12.02 32.44
N HIS A 15 1.91 11.98 31.52
CA HIS A 15 1.68 11.64 30.14
C HIS A 15 1.59 10.12 30.01
N ARG A 16 0.44 9.59 29.59
CA ARG A 16 0.30 8.16 29.36
C ARG A 16 0.95 7.80 28.03
N VAL A 17 2.03 7.09 28.08
CA VAL A 17 2.63 6.44 26.89
C VAL A 17 1.74 5.26 26.48
N ARG A 18 1.49 5.13 25.19
CA ARG A 18 0.69 4.04 24.62
C ARG A 18 1.61 3.07 23.90
N GLU A 19 1.36 1.79 24.10
CA GLU A 19 1.96 0.72 23.31
C GLU A 19 1.14 0.52 22.01
N LEU A 20 1.85 0.39 20.88
CA LEU A 20 1.23 0.00 19.62
C LEU A 20 1.23 -1.53 19.52
N VAL A 21 0.03 -2.11 19.47
CA VAL A 21 -0.14 -3.55 19.24
C VAL A 21 -0.75 -3.72 17.85
N CYS A 22 -0.02 -4.43 16.96
CA CYS A 22 -0.51 -4.80 15.65
C CYS A 22 -1.17 -6.18 15.72
N ALA A 23 -2.42 -6.29 15.28
CA ALA A 23 -3.15 -7.54 15.20
C ALA A 23 -3.57 -7.83 13.77
N TYR A 24 -3.38 -9.07 13.32
CA TYR A 24 -3.86 -9.54 12.03
C TYR A 24 -5.22 -10.22 12.18
N ARG A 25 -6.09 -9.96 11.23
CA ARG A 25 -7.37 -10.64 11.11
C ARG A 25 -7.48 -11.24 9.72
N PRO A 26 -8.24 -12.34 9.53
CA PRO A 26 -8.55 -12.86 8.21
C PRO A 26 -9.15 -11.76 7.32
N LEU A 27 -8.69 -11.68 6.06
CA LEU A 27 -9.30 -10.81 5.07
C LEU A 27 -10.75 -11.25 4.84
N ARG A 28 -11.66 -10.29 4.79
CA ARG A 28 -13.09 -10.56 4.56
C ARG A 28 -13.60 -9.72 3.40
N ASP A 29 -14.50 -10.30 2.62
CA ASP A 29 -15.24 -9.60 1.57
C ASP A 29 -16.35 -8.69 2.15
N SER A 30 -17.13 -8.07 1.27
CA SER A 30 -18.28 -7.23 1.63
C SER A 30 -19.36 -7.99 2.43
N ASP A 31 -19.49 -9.29 2.23
CA ASP A 31 -20.45 -10.17 2.91
C ASP A 31 -19.90 -10.72 4.24
N GLY A 32 -18.68 -10.36 4.61
CA GLY A 32 -18.01 -10.79 5.83
C GLY A 32 -17.41 -12.20 5.75
N ARG A 33 -17.38 -12.85 4.57
CA ARG A 33 -16.75 -14.15 4.36
C ARG A 33 -15.24 -14.00 4.33
N VAL A 34 -14.54 -15.02 4.84
CA VAL A 34 -13.08 -15.07 4.73
C VAL A 34 -12.70 -15.23 3.26
N VAL A 35 -11.83 -14.35 2.78
CA VAL A 35 -11.29 -14.40 1.42
C VAL A 35 -10.06 -15.30 1.43
N ASP A 36 -10.15 -16.45 0.76
CA ASP A 36 -9.00 -17.30 0.49
C ASP A 36 -8.28 -16.77 -0.76
N VAL A 37 -7.10 -16.23 -0.54
CA VAL A 37 -6.24 -15.77 -1.65
C VAL A 37 -5.38 -16.95 -2.11
N PRO A 38 -5.32 -17.23 -3.43
CA PRO A 38 -4.46 -18.29 -3.93
C PRO A 38 -3.01 -18.12 -3.47
N THR A 39 -2.37 -19.21 -3.07
CA THR A 39 -0.95 -19.20 -2.68
C THR A 39 -0.08 -19.15 -3.95
N VAL A 40 -0.14 -18.05 -4.67
CA VAL A 40 0.68 -17.80 -5.87
C VAL A 40 1.70 -16.71 -5.60
N MET A 41 2.75 -16.69 -6.39
CA MET A 41 3.76 -15.64 -6.34
C MET A 41 3.35 -14.54 -7.32
N LEU A 42 3.30 -13.30 -6.82
CA LEU A 42 2.94 -12.10 -7.61
C LEU A 42 4.17 -11.61 -8.39
N THR A 43 4.71 -12.45 -9.26
CA THR A 43 5.98 -12.20 -9.96
C THR A 43 5.83 -11.34 -11.21
N ASP A 44 4.64 -11.33 -11.77
CA ASP A 44 4.29 -10.58 -12.97
C ASP A 44 2.95 -9.84 -12.79
N PRO A 45 2.72 -8.76 -13.54
CA PRO A 45 1.52 -7.92 -13.37
C PRO A 45 0.21 -8.65 -13.66
N ARG A 46 0.20 -9.59 -14.59
CA ARG A 46 -1.01 -10.38 -14.90
C ARG A 46 -1.42 -11.24 -13.71
N THR A 47 -0.46 -11.96 -13.12
CA THR A 47 -0.70 -12.77 -11.92
C THR A 47 -1.11 -11.90 -10.74
N ALA A 48 -0.44 -10.75 -10.56
CA ALA A 48 -0.79 -9.80 -9.52
C ALA A 48 -2.22 -9.24 -9.71
N ALA A 49 -2.59 -8.83 -10.92
CA ALA A 49 -3.93 -8.37 -11.24
C ALA A 49 -4.98 -9.47 -11.00
N ALA A 50 -4.73 -10.70 -11.43
CA ALA A 50 -5.67 -11.82 -11.22
C ALA A 50 -5.96 -12.09 -9.74
N VAL A 51 -4.97 -11.88 -8.85
CA VAL A 51 -5.12 -12.07 -7.40
C VAL A 51 -5.72 -10.85 -6.71
N LEU A 52 -5.30 -9.65 -7.10
CA LEU A 52 -5.63 -8.43 -6.36
C LEU A 52 -6.89 -7.73 -6.88
N ALA A 53 -7.22 -7.86 -8.18
CA ALA A 53 -8.41 -7.25 -8.75
C ALA A 53 -9.71 -7.71 -8.05
N PRO A 54 -9.93 -9.01 -7.75
CA PRO A 54 -11.14 -9.44 -7.05
C PRO A 54 -11.35 -8.80 -5.68
N LEU A 55 -10.31 -8.22 -5.07
CA LEU A 55 -10.42 -7.56 -3.78
C LEU A 55 -11.05 -6.16 -3.88
N ILE A 56 -11.10 -5.58 -5.09
CA ILE A 56 -11.55 -4.19 -5.31
C ILE A 56 -12.40 -3.97 -6.58
N ALA A 57 -12.48 -4.92 -7.52
CA ALA A 57 -13.08 -4.70 -8.84
C ALA A 57 -14.58 -4.34 -8.79
N ASP A 58 -15.36 -4.95 -7.90
CA ASP A 58 -16.81 -4.79 -7.82
C ASP A 58 -17.25 -3.55 -7.00
N GLN A 59 -16.34 -2.61 -6.77
CA GLN A 59 -16.66 -1.42 -6.00
C GLN A 59 -17.20 -0.31 -6.90
N SER A 60 -18.39 0.22 -6.55
CA SER A 60 -19.02 1.36 -7.23
C SER A 60 -18.28 2.70 -7.02
N VAL A 61 -17.29 2.70 -6.15
CA VAL A 61 -16.43 3.84 -5.84
C VAL A 61 -14.97 3.45 -6.03
N GLU A 62 -14.11 4.44 -6.22
CA GLU A 62 -12.68 4.19 -6.26
C GLU A 62 -12.19 3.65 -4.90
N VAL A 63 -11.50 2.53 -4.93
CA VAL A 63 -10.85 1.93 -3.76
C VAL A 63 -9.37 1.85 -4.03
N PHE A 64 -8.57 2.37 -3.12
CA PHE A 64 -7.13 2.29 -3.18
C PHE A 64 -6.62 1.36 -2.08
N GLY A 65 -5.76 0.41 -2.44
CA GLY A 65 -5.22 -0.56 -1.50
C GLY A 65 -3.74 -0.83 -1.71
N VAL A 66 -3.11 -1.40 -0.68
CA VAL A 66 -1.72 -1.85 -0.70
C VAL A 66 -1.62 -3.32 -0.36
N ALA A 67 -0.87 -4.04 -1.18
CA ALA A 67 -0.48 -5.43 -0.98
C ALA A 67 0.96 -5.47 -0.46
N CYS A 68 1.15 -6.06 0.72
CA CYS A 68 2.45 -6.30 1.31
C CYS A 68 2.94 -7.68 0.86
N VAL A 69 4.13 -7.77 0.31
CA VAL A 69 4.66 -9.02 -0.24
C VAL A 69 6.00 -9.40 0.37
N SER A 70 6.25 -10.72 0.46
CA SER A 70 7.52 -11.27 0.94
C SER A 70 8.59 -11.30 -0.16
N THR A 71 9.83 -11.66 0.20
CA THR A 71 10.95 -11.92 -0.72
C THR A 71 10.61 -12.93 -1.83
N LYS A 72 9.66 -13.82 -1.59
CA LYS A 72 9.16 -14.79 -2.59
C LYS A 72 7.94 -14.26 -3.34
N HIS A 73 7.67 -12.96 -3.27
CA HIS A 73 6.51 -12.31 -3.89
C HIS A 73 5.15 -12.92 -3.46
N ARG A 74 5.05 -13.49 -2.26
CA ARG A 74 3.79 -13.97 -1.70
C ARG A 74 3.05 -12.83 -1.03
N LEU A 75 1.76 -12.74 -1.24
CA LEU A 75 0.90 -11.80 -0.51
C LEU A 75 0.90 -12.15 0.98
N LEU A 76 1.33 -11.21 1.82
CA LEU A 76 1.35 -11.33 3.29
C LEU A 76 0.15 -10.64 3.92
N ALA A 77 -0.19 -9.45 3.41
CA ALA A 77 -1.30 -8.66 3.92
C ALA A 77 -1.85 -7.75 2.81
N TRP A 78 -3.12 -7.44 2.93
CA TRP A 78 -3.85 -6.48 2.11
C TRP A 78 -4.47 -5.41 3.00
N HIS A 79 -4.27 -4.15 2.64
CA HIS A 79 -4.84 -3.00 3.36
C HIS A 79 -5.58 -2.11 2.38
N VAL A 80 -6.84 -1.81 2.70
CA VAL A 80 -7.60 -0.76 2.01
C VAL A 80 -7.24 0.57 2.65
N LEU A 81 -6.70 1.49 1.86
CA LEU A 81 -6.21 2.79 2.31
C LEU A 81 -7.29 3.86 2.22
N SER A 82 -8.08 3.82 1.15
CA SER A 82 -9.18 4.76 0.95
C SER A 82 -10.33 4.13 0.16
N ARG A 83 -11.54 4.66 0.39
CA ARG A 83 -12.75 4.37 -0.38
C ARG A 83 -13.46 5.69 -0.66
N GLY A 84 -13.79 5.98 -1.91
CA GLY A 84 -14.53 7.19 -2.30
C GLY A 84 -13.92 7.87 -3.51
N THR A 85 -14.38 9.08 -3.84
CA THR A 85 -13.86 9.85 -4.96
C THR A 85 -12.50 10.46 -4.61
N ARG A 86 -11.56 10.49 -5.56
CA ARG A 86 -10.22 11.10 -5.45
C ARG A 86 -10.22 12.55 -4.96
N ALA A 87 -11.32 13.26 -5.13
CA ALA A 87 -11.45 14.65 -4.70
C ALA A 87 -11.49 14.83 -3.19
N SER A 88 -11.74 13.75 -2.41
CA SER A 88 -11.98 13.84 -0.97
C SER A 88 -10.79 13.47 -0.09
N THR A 89 -9.88 12.59 -0.53
CA THR A 89 -8.72 12.21 0.30
C THR A 89 -7.55 11.74 -0.57
N PRO A 90 -6.54 12.57 -0.80
CA PRO A 90 -5.34 12.13 -1.51
C PRO A 90 -4.63 11.06 -0.68
N VAL A 91 -4.20 9.97 -1.35
CA VAL A 91 -3.37 8.93 -0.73
C VAL A 91 -2.06 9.56 -0.26
N SER A 92 -1.76 9.42 1.02
CA SER A 92 -0.51 9.91 1.61
C SER A 92 0.55 8.79 1.63
N MET A 93 1.81 9.17 1.65
CA MET A 93 2.91 8.18 1.74
C MET A 93 2.83 7.35 3.03
N PRO A 94 2.57 7.95 4.23
CA PRO A 94 2.37 7.16 5.45
C PRO A 94 1.25 6.12 5.34
N ASP A 95 0.13 6.44 4.67
CA ASP A 95 -0.98 5.49 4.54
C ASP A 95 -0.55 4.21 3.83
N VAL A 96 0.34 4.34 2.84
CA VAL A 96 0.86 3.19 2.05
C VAL A 96 1.93 2.43 2.83
N PHE A 97 2.89 3.12 3.42
CA PHE A 97 4.10 2.48 3.94
C PHE A 97 4.01 2.07 5.41
N VAL A 98 3.21 2.76 6.25
CA VAL A 98 3.05 2.35 7.66
C VAL A 98 2.51 0.93 7.79
N PRO A 99 1.41 0.52 7.09
CA PRO A 99 0.97 -0.88 7.13
C PRO A 99 2.04 -1.86 6.68
N ALA A 100 2.80 -1.50 5.65
CA ALA A 100 3.86 -2.36 5.11
C ALA A 100 5.03 -2.53 6.10
N CYS A 101 5.47 -1.45 6.74
CA CYS A 101 6.50 -1.50 7.78
C CYS A 101 6.06 -2.30 9.01
N LEU A 102 4.77 -2.30 9.33
CA LEU A 102 4.20 -3.03 10.46
C LEU A 102 3.86 -4.49 10.13
N THR A 103 3.91 -4.90 8.85
CA THR A 103 3.65 -6.27 8.43
C THR A 103 4.96 -7.07 8.41
N PRO A 104 5.19 -8.00 9.35
CA PRO A 104 6.43 -8.76 9.41
C PRO A 104 6.69 -9.56 8.13
N GLY A 105 7.93 -9.52 7.66
CA GLY A 105 8.35 -10.24 6.46
C GLY A 105 8.05 -9.52 5.15
N THR A 106 7.49 -8.31 5.20
CA THR A 106 7.31 -7.47 4.00
C THR A 106 8.67 -7.03 3.47
N THR A 107 8.90 -7.26 2.19
CA THR A 107 10.12 -6.85 1.47
C THR A 107 9.82 -6.04 0.23
N GLY A 108 8.55 -5.76 -0.03
CA GLY A 108 8.09 -4.89 -1.11
C GLY A 108 6.58 -4.71 -1.03
N VAL A 109 6.08 -3.72 -1.76
CA VAL A 109 4.66 -3.40 -1.85
C VAL A 109 4.20 -3.31 -3.29
N MET A 110 2.92 -3.63 -3.51
CA MET A 110 2.18 -3.26 -4.72
C MET A 110 1.01 -2.39 -4.31
N VAL A 111 0.73 -1.34 -5.04
CA VAL A 111 -0.49 -0.55 -4.85
C VAL A 111 -1.47 -0.86 -5.97
N VAL A 112 -2.74 -0.86 -5.64
CA VAL A 112 -3.81 -1.21 -6.58
C VAL A 112 -4.99 -0.31 -6.33
N HIS A 113 -5.58 0.22 -7.39
CA HIS A 113 -6.88 0.87 -7.32
C HIS A 113 -7.76 0.50 -8.52
N ASN A 114 -9.07 0.62 -8.35
CA ASN A 114 -10.02 0.43 -9.43
C ASN A 114 -10.47 1.78 -9.99
N HIS A 115 -10.79 1.79 -11.28
CA HIS A 115 -11.54 2.88 -11.89
C HIS A 115 -13.01 2.46 -12.04
N PRO A 116 -13.96 3.12 -11.37
CA PRO A 116 -15.39 2.81 -11.50
C PRO A 116 -15.94 3.01 -12.91
N SER A 117 -15.22 3.74 -13.77
CA SER A 117 -15.55 3.87 -15.19
C SER A 117 -15.31 2.59 -15.99
N GLY A 118 -14.60 1.61 -15.42
CA GLY A 118 -14.17 0.39 -16.10
C GLY A 118 -12.96 0.55 -17.01
N ASP A 119 -12.49 1.77 -17.27
CA ASP A 119 -11.31 2.03 -18.09
C ASP A 119 -10.06 2.13 -17.19
N PRO A 120 -9.08 1.19 -17.30
CA PRO A 120 -7.87 1.20 -16.49
C PRO A 120 -6.81 2.21 -16.97
N THR A 121 -7.11 3.05 -17.95
CA THR A 121 -6.14 4.06 -18.43
C THR A 121 -5.75 5.01 -17.31
N PRO A 122 -4.42 5.17 -17.03
CA PRO A 122 -3.95 5.99 -15.94
C PRO A 122 -4.22 7.47 -16.19
N SER A 123 -4.62 8.17 -15.15
CA SER A 123 -4.73 9.63 -15.16
C SER A 123 -3.35 10.28 -14.89
N PRO A 124 -3.19 11.57 -15.19
CA PRO A 124 -1.99 12.32 -14.80
C PRO A 124 -1.73 12.29 -13.28
N ASP A 125 -2.78 12.18 -12.47
CA ASP A 125 -2.66 12.08 -11.00
C ASP A 125 -2.10 10.73 -10.57
N ASP A 126 -2.48 9.64 -11.25
CA ASP A 126 -1.92 8.30 -11.00
C ASP A 126 -0.44 8.28 -11.30
N ALA A 127 -0.05 8.86 -12.42
CA ALA A 127 1.36 8.95 -12.79
C ALA A 127 2.17 9.75 -11.75
N ARG A 128 1.66 10.91 -11.30
CA ARG A 128 2.31 11.71 -10.25
C ARG A 128 2.39 10.97 -8.91
N LEU A 129 1.31 10.29 -8.54
CA LEU A 129 1.29 9.47 -7.32
C LEU A 129 2.31 8.35 -7.39
N THR A 130 2.38 7.63 -8.52
CA THR A 130 3.35 6.55 -8.74
C THR A 130 4.79 7.02 -8.56
N LEU A 131 5.16 8.15 -9.15
CA LEU A 131 6.51 8.71 -8.99
C LEU A 131 6.82 9.07 -7.53
N ARG A 132 5.85 9.64 -6.80
CA ARG A 132 6.02 9.94 -5.36
C ARG A 132 6.16 8.68 -4.53
N LEU A 133 5.41 7.63 -4.85
CA LEU A 133 5.51 6.33 -4.19
C LEU A 133 6.88 5.69 -4.44
N CYS A 134 7.39 5.71 -5.66
CA CYS A 134 8.73 5.22 -5.97
C CYS A 134 9.80 5.95 -5.14
N ALA A 135 9.75 7.29 -5.09
CA ALA A 135 10.70 8.08 -4.31
C ALA A 135 10.64 7.75 -2.80
N ALA A 136 9.44 7.56 -2.25
CA ALA A 136 9.28 7.19 -0.85
C ALA A 136 9.76 5.75 -0.58
N ALA A 137 9.49 4.83 -1.50
CA ALA A 137 9.94 3.44 -1.45
C ALA A 137 11.47 3.35 -1.39
N ASP A 138 12.17 4.15 -2.21
CA ASP A 138 13.63 4.22 -2.23
C ASP A 138 14.20 4.70 -0.87
N VAL A 139 13.58 5.72 -0.27
CA VAL A 139 14.02 6.24 1.04
C VAL A 139 13.82 5.21 2.17
N LEU A 140 12.78 4.38 2.04
CA LEU A 140 12.41 3.38 3.07
C LEU A 140 13.08 2.02 2.85
N ASP A 141 13.88 1.83 1.80
CA ASP A 141 14.39 0.51 1.37
C ASP A 141 13.27 -0.54 1.26
N LEU A 142 12.07 -0.09 0.87
CA LEU A 142 10.88 -0.92 0.72
C LEU A 142 10.29 -0.73 -0.69
N PRO A 143 10.77 -1.45 -1.70
CA PRO A 143 10.48 -1.20 -3.10
C PRO A 143 8.98 -1.29 -3.43
N LEU A 144 8.52 -0.32 -4.23
CA LEU A 144 7.24 -0.39 -4.93
C LEU A 144 7.43 -1.31 -6.14
N LEU A 145 6.83 -2.49 -6.10
CA LEU A 145 7.00 -3.51 -7.14
C LEU A 145 6.12 -3.24 -8.36
N ASP A 146 4.93 -2.70 -8.15
CA ASP A 146 4.04 -2.24 -9.22
C ASP A 146 2.97 -1.29 -8.67
N HIS A 147 2.35 -0.53 -9.56
CA HIS A 147 1.10 0.15 -9.37
C HIS A 147 0.12 -0.35 -10.45
N LEU A 148 -0.97 -0.97 -10.01
CA LEU A 148 -1.98 -1.56 -10.87
C LEU A 148 -3.26 -0.72 -10.83
N ILE A 149 -3.82 -0.45 -11.99
CA ILE A 149 -5.17 0.10 -12.13
C ILE A 149 -6.06 -1.00 -12.68
N VAL A 150 -7.18 -1.25 -12.01
CA VAL A 150 -8.13 -2.30 -12.41
C VAL A 150 -9.35 -1.66 -13.03
N GLY A 151 -9.71 -2.16 -14.21
CA GLY A 151 -10.93 -1.83 -14.94
C GLY A 151 -11.90 -3.00 -14.99
N ASP A 152 -12.89 -2.90 -15.90
CA ASP A 152 -13.86 -3.96 -16.15
C ASP A 152 -13.25 -5.16 -16.89
N GLU A 153 -13.97 -6.29 -16.88
CA GLU A 153 -13.65 -7.48 -17.68
C GLU A 153 -12.21 -7.98 -17.50
N HIS A 154 -11.68 -7.91 -16.27
CA HIS A 154 -10.31 -8.29 -15.94
C HIS A 154 -9.23 -7.45 -16.66
N ARG A 155 -9.59 -6.30 -17.23
CA ARG A 155 -8.62 -5.36 -17.76
C ARG A 155 -7.85 -4.71 -16.63
N TYR A 156 -6.57 -4.51 -16.85
CA TYR A 156 -5.71 -3.79 -15.91
C TYR A 156 -4.68 -2.97 -16.67
N PHE A 157 -4.12 -1.98 -15.99
CA PHE A 157 -2.93 -1.28 -16.40
C PHE A 157 -1.85 -1.48 -15.34
N SER A 158 -0.63 -1.74 -15.77
CA SER A 158 0.55 -1.86 -14.90
C SER A 158 1.54 -0.75 -15.26
N PHE A 159 1.90 0.05 -14.27
CA PHE A 159 2.95 1.06 -14.43
C PHE A 159 4.31 0.44 -14.67
N ARG A 160 4.56 -0.76 -14.11
CA ARG A 160 5.77 -1.52 -14.34
C ARG A 160 5.89 -2.01 -15.78
N GLU A 161 4.85 -2.66 -16.32
CA GLU A 161 4.82 -3.12 -17.72
C GLU A 161 4.98 -1.95 -18.70
N ALA A 162 4.37 -0.81 -18.37
CA ALA A 162 4.46 0.40 -19.18
C ALA A 162 5.80 1.13 -19.07
N GLY A 163 6.71 0.71 -18.16
CA GLY A 163 7.98 1.40 -17.92
C GLY A 163 7.82 2.78 -17.29
N LEU A 164 6.69 3.03 -16.60
CA LEU A 164 6.35 4.32 -15.99
C LEU A 164 6.63 4.38 -14.47
N MET A 165 7.20 3.33 -13.91
CA MET A 165 7.79 3.34 -12.58
C MET A 165 9.12 4.08 -12.68
N GLY A 166 9.29 5.25 -12.13
CA GLY A 166 10.54 6.01 -12.23
C GLY A 166 11.78 5.13 -12.02
N ALA A 167 12.90 5.50 -12.61
CA ALA A 167 14.14 4.73 -12.45
C ALA A 167 14.46 4.61 -10.96
N SER A 168 14.33 3.39 -10.40
CA SER A 168 14.87 3.12 -9.07
C SER A 168 16.39 3.27 -9.14
N PRO A 169 17.03 4.10 -8.32
CA PRO A 169 18.47 4.19 -8.26
C PRO A 169 19.12 2.93 -7.66
N ALA A 170 18.33 1.94 -7.23
CA ALA A 170 18.80 0.69 -6.65
C ALA A 170 19.25 -0.32 -7.71
N GLY A 171 20.26 0.06 -8.48
CA GLY A 171 21.23 -0.81 -9.13
C GLY A 171 22.52 -0.83 -8.32
N ARG A 172 22.48 -1.24 -7.05
CA ARG A 172 23.69 -1.55 -6.28
C ARG A 172 23.56 -2.90 -5.66
#